data_5772f47d5e8de87e014dd01f468fb1b6
#
_entry.id   5772f47d5e8de87e014dd01f468fb1b6
#
_cell.length_a   1.000
_cell.length_b   1.000
_cell.length_c   1.000
_cell.angle_alpha   90.00
_cell.angle_beta   90.00
_cell.angle_gamma   90.00
#
_symmetry.space_group_name_H-M   'P 1'
#
loop_
_entity.id
_entity.type
_entity.pdbx_description
1 polymer ?
#
loop_
_entity_poly.entity_id
_entity_poly.type
_entity_poly.pdbx_seq_one_letter_code
_entity_poly.pdbx_strand_id
1 'polypeptide(L)'
;DTTGVSRQGYSLVETKVLEYFKKIGVELNLEISTDKAGNVWMTVPGKNRELPALVSGSHADSVPQGGNYDGLAGIVAALTVARWMRETGYQPERDYTVLMMRMEESSWFGKCYVGSLGMTGQLTEKDLALKHRSNGKTLAETIKECGFNPEDLTTGEPVVDLAKMAAFIELHIEQGPTLDSSEEYRVGIVTGIRGNLRHKTIRCIGQTAHSGAVDKQFRHDAVLAFAELAYRMDCLWDEWLKAGHDLVFTIGVVHTAPTSAIAIVPGEVTFCSDIRSLSQETLDGFHALFEEEARKIGEKRGVKFEFDGVIKSQPLAIHKELSEHLAKSATEAGLKVKKLPSGAGHDTVIFGNLGIPAAMIFVANQKGSHNPNEAMEITDFIQGAEALWHAVKAFPVEGIR
;
A
#
# COMPACT_ATOMS: atom_id res chain seq x y z
N ASP A 1 -23.38 11.95 11.87
CA ASP A 1 -23.29 10.91 10.85
C ASP A 1 -21.87 10.93 10.29
N THR A 2 -21.07 9.93 10.63
CA THR A 2 -19.75 9.75 10.03
C THR A 2 -19.90 8.96 8.74
N THR A 3 -19.50 9.54 7.62
CA THR A 3 -19.38 8.82 6.36
C THR A 3 -18.09 8.00 6.39
N GLY A 4 -18.19 6.68 6.17
CA GLY A 4 -17.05 5.78 6.13
C GLY A 4 -16.49 5.38 7.51
N VAL A 5 -15.38 4.66 7.48
CA VAL A 5 -14.68 4.14 8.65
C VAL A 5 -13.41 4.93 8.91
N SER A 6 -13.15 5.24 10.19
CA SER A 6 -11.92 5.90 10.63
C SER A 6 -11.34 5.10 11.80
N ARG A 7 -10.42 4.20 11.48
CA ARG A 7 -9.70 3.35 12.44
C ARG A 7 -8.24 3.76 12.51
N GLN A 8 -7.95 4.77 13.31
CA GLN A 8 -6.57 5.24 13.48
C GLN A 8 -5.68 4.12 14.03
N GLY A 9 -4.53 3.92 13.41
CA GLY A 9 -3.47 3.06 13.92
C GLY A 9 -2.96 3.53 15.29
N TYR A 10 -2.63 2.59 16.16
CA TYR A 10 -2.30 2.83 17.58
C TYR A 10 -3.34 3.70 18.28
N SER A 11 -4.59 3.28 18.19
CA SER A 11 -5.71 3.90 18.90
C SER A 11 -6.57 2.87 19.64
N LEU A 12 -7.45 3.37 20.51
CA LEU A 12 -8.44 2.50 21.17
C LEU A 12 -9.43 1.88 20.18
N VAL A 13 -9.67 2.51 19.03
CA VAL A 13 -10.60 1.97 18.01
C VAL A 13 -9.96 0.77 17.32
N GLU A 14 -8.71 0.87 16.87
CA GLU A 14 -7.96 -0.25 16.32
C GLU A 14 -7.80 -1.37 17.34
N THR A 15 -7.46 -1.02 18.60
CA THR A 15 -7.33 -2.01 19.69
C THR A 15 -8.62 -2.80 19.91
N LYS A 16 -9.80 -2.14 19.87
CA LYS A 16 -11.09 -2.84 19.97
C LYS A 16 -11.32 -3.83 18.83
N VAL A 17 -10.89 -3.53 17.62
CA VAL A 17 -10.99 -4.43 16.48
C VAL A 17 -10.07 -5.64 16.68
N LEU A 18 -8.83 -5.43 17.11
CA LEU A 18 -7.91 -6.53 17.42
C LEU A 18 -8.46 -7.43 18.54
N GLU A 19 -9.01 -6.84 19.60
CA GLU A 19 -9.64 -7.60 20.70
C GLU A 19 -10.89 -8.36 20.25
N TYR A 20 -11.66 -7.82 19.29
CA TYR A 20 -12.78 -8.55 18.69
C TYR A 20 -12.31 -9.80 17.95
N PHE A 21 -11.28 -9.69 17.13
CA PHE A 21 -10.71 -10.85 16.41
C PHE A 21 -10.02 -11.84 17.35
N LYS A 22 -9.38 -11.39 18.44
CA LYS A 22 -8.85 -12.30 19.47
C LYS A 22 -9.95 -13.21 20.06
N LYS A 23 -11.15 -12.67 20.29
CA LYS A 23 -12.29 -13.48 20.77
C LYS A 23 -12.64 -14.59 19.78
N ILE A 24 -12.68 -14.27 18.47
CA ILE A 24 -12.87 -15.27 17.42
C ILE A 24 -11.74 -16.32 17.47
N GLY A 25 -10.49 -15.89 17.63
CA GLY A 25 -9.34 -16.79 17.79
C GLY A 25 -9.49 -17.74 18.98
N VAL A 26 -10.01 -17.25 20.12
CA VAL A 26 -10.32 -18.08 21.30
C VAL A 26 -11.40 -19.10 20.97
N GLU A 27 -12.50 -18.71 20.33
CA GLU A 27 -13.57 -19.61 19.89
C GLU A 27 -13.07 -20.70 18.93
N LEU A 28 -12.07 -20.39 18.12
CA LEU A 28 -11.41 -21.32 17.20
C LEU A 28 -10.28 -22.13 17.87
N ASN A 29 -10.05 -22.00 19.16
CA ASN A 29 -8.94 -22.64 19.90
C ASN A 29 -7.57 -22.37 19.26
N LEU A 30 -7.30 -21.11 18.86
CA LEU A 30 -6.00 -20.69 18.38
C LEU A 30 -5.08 -20.30 19.55
N GLU A 31 -3.78 -20.52 19.41
CA GLU A 31 -2.78 -19.99 20.33
C GLU A 31 -2.59 -18.50 20.03
N ILE A 32 -2.86 -17.63 21.01
CA ILE A 32 -2.86 -16.18 20.81
C ILE A 32 -1.70 -15.53 21.55
N SER A 33 -0.95 -14.71 20.86
CA SER A 33 0.07 -13.83 21.45
C SER A 33 0.01 -12.43 20.87
N THR A 34 0.68 -11.51 21.55
CA THR A 34 0.84 -10.11 21.07
C THR A 34 2.31 -9.76 21.19
N ASP A 35 2.91 -9.25 20.11
CA ASP A 35 4.30 -8.84 20.13
C ASP A 35 4.47 -7.45 20.78
N LYS A 36 5.73 -7.00 20.94
CA LYS A 36 6.03 -5.70 21.55
C LYS A 36 5.58 -4.50 20.73
N ALA A 37 5.38 -4.68 19.40
CA ALA A 37 4.78 -3.67 18.55
C ALA A 37 3.24 -3.65 18.62
N GLY A 38 2.65 -4.60 19.36
CA GLY A 38 1.20 -4.70 19.53
C GLY A 38 0.48 -5.41 18.41
N ASN A 39 1.20 -6.03 17.47
CA ASN A 39 0.59 -6.90 16.47
C ASN A 39 0.12 -8.19 17.14
N VAL A 40 -0.95 -8.78 16.62
CA VAL A 40 -1.55 -9.97 17.21
C VAL A 40 -1.30 -11.18 16.32
N TRP A 41 -0.83 -12.24 16.94
CA TRP A 41 -0.51 -13.53 16.33
C TRP A 41 -1.46 -14.58 16.82
N MET A 42 -2.12 -15.30 15.92
CA MET A 42 -3.08 -16.36 16.26
C MET A 42 -2.75 -17.60 15.47
N THR A 43 -2.30 -18.65 16.13
CA THR A 43 -1.69 -19.83 15.51
C THR A 43 -2.59 -21.07 15.61
N VAL A 44 -2.80 -21.73 14.47
CA VAL A 44 -3.23 -23.13 14.38
C VAL A 44 -1.99 -23.99 14.46
N PRO A 45 -1.83 -24.82 15.52
CA PRO A 45 -0.66 -25.69 15.67
C PRO A 45 -0.53 -26.69 14.53
N GLY A 46 0.66 -26.74 13.94
CA GLY A 46 1.03 -27.74 12.94
C GLY A 46 1.37 -29.10 13.54
N LYS A 47 1.56 -30.11 12.68
CA LYS A 47 2.05 -31.43 13.09
C LYS A 47 3.51 -31.37 13.54
N ASN A 48 4.32 -30.54 12.87
CA ASN A 48 5.72 -30.31 13.22
C ASN A 48 5.93 -28.84 13.58
N ARG A 49 6.03 -28.56 14.88
CA ARG A 49 6.22 -27.22 15.45
C ARG A 49 7.66 -26.68 15.32
N GLU A 50 8.61 -27.53 14.90
CA GLU A 50 9.99 -27.11 14.65
C GLU A 50 10.15 -26.43 13.28
N LEU A 51 9.22 -26.66 12.36
CA LEU A 51 9.22 -25.99 11.07
C LEU A 51 8.82 -24.52 11.23
N PRO A 52 9.46 -23.61 10.47
CA PRO A 52 9.00 -22.21 10.41
C PRO A 52 7.55 -22.11 9.97
N ALA A 53 6.78 -21.24 10.60
CA ALA A 53 5.35 -21.05 10.37
C ALA A 53 5.05 -20.45 8.99
N LEU A 54 3.94 -20.85 8.38
CA LEU A 54 3.33 -20.12 7.28
C LEU A 54 2.43 -19.03 7.87
N VAL A 55 2.76 -17.78 7.59
CA VAL A 55 2.07 -16.61 8.13
C VAL A 55 1.18 -15.98 7.07
N SER A 56 -0.05 -15.67 7.42
CA SER A 56 -0.96 -14.90 6.56
C SER A 56 -1.67 -13.83 7.39
N GLY A 57 -1.88 -12.66 6.81
CA GLY A 57 -2.52 -11.57 7.52
C GLY A 57 -2.49 -10.28 6.74
N SER A 58 -2.88 -9.20 7.41
CA SER A 58 -2.87 -7.83 6.90
C SER A 58 -3.04 -6.86 8.08
N HIS A 59 -3.38 -5.60 7.80
CA HIS A 59 -3.50 -4.55 8.81
C HIS A 59 -4.93 -4.36 9.33
N ALA A 60 -5.03 -3.79 10.55
CA ALA A 60 -6.29 -3.56 11.22
C ALA A 60 -6.76 -2.10 11.15
N ASP A 61 -5.87 -1.15 10.90
CA ASP A 61 -6.22 0.26 10.80
C ASP A 61 -6.87 0.62 9.46
N SER A 62 -7.29 1.86 9.31
CA SER A 62 -7.82 2.41 8.06
C SER A 62 -7.46 3.89 7.93
N VAL A 63 -7.51 4.41 6.70
CA VAL A 63 -7.49 5.86 6.46
C VAL A 63 -8.70 6.56 7.09
N PRO A 64 -8.66 7.89 7.31
CA PRO A 64 -9.85 8.65 7.71
C PRO A 64 -10.96 8.53 6.66
N GLN A 65 -12.19 8.23 7.10
CA GLN A 65 -13.36 8.05 6.21
C GLN A 65 -13.13 7.04 5.08
N GLY A 66 -12.36 6.00 5.36
CA GLY A 66 -12.11 4.89 4.43
C GLY A 66 -13.27 3.91 4.36
N GLY A 67 -13.03 2.78 3.70
CA GLY A 67 -13.96 1.65 3.63
C GLY A 67 -13.78 0.64 4.75
N ASN A 68 -14.46 -0.50 4.62
CA ASN A 68 -14.44 -1.58 5.61
C ASN A 68 -13.54 -2.76 5.22
N TYR A 69 -13.04 -2.79 3.99
CA TYR A 69 -12.41 -3.99 3.44
C TYR A 69 -10.90 -3.86 3.33
N ASP A 70 -10.41 -2.63 3.16
CA ASP A 70 -8.99 -2.32 3.13
C ASP A 70 -8.30 -2.83 4.41
N GLY A 71 -7.29 -3.69 4.25
CA GLY A 71 -6.62 -4.44 5.31
C GLY A 71 -7.46 -5.53 5.95
N LEU A 72 -8.66 -5.20 6.44
CA LEU A 72 -9.51 -6.16 7.15
C LEU A 72 -9.89 -7.39 6.32
N ALA A 73 -10.06 -7.26 5.01
CA ALA A 73 -10.34 -8.41 4.15
C ALA A 73 -9.23 -9.48 4.28
N GLY A 74 -7.96 -9.07 4.36
CA GLY A 74 -6.83 -9.98 4.56
C GLY A 74 -6.84 -10.68 5.92
N ILE A 75 -7.13 -9.95 6.99
CA ILE A 75 -7.28 -10.54 8.34
C ILE A 75 -8.43 -11.55 8.36
N VAL A 76 -9.59 -11.18 7.82
CA VAL A 76 -10.76 -12.05 7.80
C VAL A 76 -10.51 -13.28 6.93
N ALA A 77 -9.82 -13.15 5.78
CA ALA A 77 -9.47 -14.29 4.94
C ALA A 77 -8.52 -15.25 5.66
N ALA A 78 -7.48 -14.74 6.32
CA ALA A 78 -6.56 -15.57 7.11
C ALA A 78 -7.27 -16.31 8.25
N LEU A 79 -8.18 -15.64 8.96
CA LEU A 79 -9.03 -16.25 9.99
C LEU A 79 -10.02 -17.27 9.41
N THR A 80 -10.55 -17.01 8.23
CA THR A 80 -11.44 -17.96 7.53
C THR A 80 -10.70 -19.26 7.20
N VAL A 81 -9.46 -19.17 6.75
CA VAL A 81 -8.60 -20.34 6.53
C VAL A 81 -8.36 -21.11 7.84
N ALA A 82 -8.04 -20.41 8.94
CA ALA A 82 -7.89 -21.05 10.25
C ALA A 82 -9.18 -21.73 10.71
N ARG A 83 -10.34 -21.10 10.47
CA ARG A 83 -11.66 -21.69 10.75
C ARG A 83 -11.92 -22.94 9.92
N TRP A 84 -11.66 -22.94 8.63
CA TRP A 84 -11.80 -24.11 7.77
C TRP A 84 -10.89 -25.26 8.20
N MET A 85 -9.68 -24.98 8.68
CA MET A 85 -8.82 -26.01 9.30
C MET A 85 -9.53 -26.69 10.48
N ARG A 86 -10.15 -25.89 11.36
CA ARG A 86 -10.88 -26.43 12.53
C ARG A 86 -12.14 -27.19 12.15
N GLU A 87 -12.93 -26.66 11.25
CA GLU A 87 -14.20 -27.26 10.82
C GLU A 87 -13.99 -28.56 10.02
N THR A 88 -12.93 -28.64 9.22
CA THR A 88 -12.60 -29.84 8.43
C THR A 88 -11.71 -30.84 9.15
N GLY A 89 -11.18 -30.49 10.33
CA GLY A 89 -10.18 -31.31 11.04
C GLY A 89 -8.82 -31.35 10.34
N TYR A 90 -8.56 -30.44 9.41
CA TYR A 90 -7.25 -30.35 8.74
C TYR A 90 -6.19 -29.80 9.68
N GLN A 91 -5.13 -30.55 9.91
CA GLN A 91 -3.95 -30.10 10.64
C GLN A 91 -2.82 -29.83 9.63
N PRO A 92 -2.29 -28.59 9.56
CA PRO A 92 -1.19 -28.26 8.64
C PRO A 92 0.11 -28.95 9.08
N GLU A 93 1.06 -29.14 8.16
CA GLU A 93 2.36 -29.73 8.47
C GLU A 93 3.21 -28.82 9.38
N ARG A 94 3.15 -27.51 9.17
CA ARG A 94 3.77 -26.46 9.99
C ARG A 94 2.71 -25.59 10.63
N ASP A 95 3.07 -24.80 11.61
CA ASP A 95 2.16 -23.82 12.17
C ASP A 95 1.59 -22.91 11.06
N TYR A 96 0.28 -22.69 11.08
CA TYR A 96 -0.37 -21.65 10.31
C TYR A 96 -0.74 -20.51 11.24
N THR A 97 -0.20 -19.31 10.98
CA THR A 97 -0.37 -18.17 11.87
C THR A 97 -1.07 -17.02 11.17
N VAL A 98 -2.14 -16.55 11.77
CA VAL A 98 -2.81 -15.30 11.38
C VAL A 98 -2.10 -14.15 12.07
N LEU A 99 -1.60 -13.19 11.28
CA LEU A 99 -0.95 -11.98 11.77
C LEU A 99 -1.84 -10.76 11.50
N MET A 100 -2.22 -10.06 12.57
CA MET A 100 -2.95 -8.80 12.48
C MET A 100 -2.02 -7.67 12.83
N MET A 101 -1.66 -6.86 11.85
CA MET A 101 -0.72 -5.75 12.01
C MET A 101 -1.42 -4.45 12.34
N ARG A 102 -0.72 -3.58 13.09
CA ARG A 102 -1.16 -2.24 13.42
C ARG A 102 -0.60 -1.23 12.44
N MET A 103 -1.37 -0.18 12.19
CA MET A 103 -0.92 1.06 11.55
C MET A 103 -0.05 0.82 10.29
N GLU A 104 -0.66 0.26 9.27
CA GLU A 104 -0.09 0.21 7.92
C GLU A 104 -0.16 1.58 7.25
N GLU A 105 -1.28 2.27 7.45
CA GLU A 105 -1.68 3.48 6.77
C GLU A 105 -0.91 4.73 7.21
N SER A 106 -0.37 5.45 6.24
CA SER A 106 0.37 6.70 6.50
C SER A 106 -0.47 7.89 6.87
N SER A 107 -1.79 7.80 6.75
CA SER A 107 -2.74 8.93 6.80
C SER A 107 -2.69 9.73 8.08
N TRP A 108 -2.34 9.09 9.20
CA TRP A 108 -2.41 9.69 10.53
C TRP A 108 -1.14 10.43 10.95
N PHE A 109 0.04 9.87 10.65
CA PHE A 109 1.34 10.40 11.07
C PHE A 109 2.30 10.67 9.90
N GLY A 110 1.92 10.32 8.66
CA GLY A 110 2.80 10.45 7.49
C GLY A 110 3.83 9.32 7.37
N LYS A 111 3.71 8.25 8.16
CA LYS A 111 4.55 7.04 8.14
C LYS A 111 3.66 5.82 7.98
N CYS A 112 3.97 4.96 7.01
CA CYS A 112 3.30 3.68 6.78
C CYS A 112 4.06 2.52 7.43
N TYR A 113 3.39 1.36 7.56
CA TYR A 113 3.95 0.09 8.00
C TYR A 113 4.48 0.10 9.44
N VAL A 114 3.92 0.91 10.32
CA VAL A 114 4.51 1.12 11.66
C VAL A 114 4.53 -0.16 12.47
N GLY A 115 3.47 -0.98 12.40
CA GLY A 115 3.41 -2.26 13.10
C GLY A 115 4.46 -3.26 12.62
N SER A 116 4.59 -3.45 11.30
CA SER A 116 5.59 -4.36 10.73
C SER A 116 7.02 -3.82 10.86
N LEU A 117 7.25 -2.51 10.68
CA LEU A 117 8.55 -1.90 10.94
C LEU A 117 8.98 -2.02 12.40
N GLY A 118 8.05 -1.79 13.34
CA GLY A 118 8.31 -1.98 14.78
C GLY A 118 8.63 -3.42 15.13
N MET A 119 7.87 -4.35 14.58
CA MET A 119 8.08 -5.78 14.78
C MET A 119 9.45 -6.25 14.25
N THR A 120 9.91 -5.68 13.16
CA THR A 120 11.15 -6.06 12.47
C THR A 120 12.37 -5.21 12.85
N GLY A 121 12.26 -4.33 13.85
CA GLY A 121 13.37 -3.53 14.37
C GLY A 121 13.80 -2.37 13.45
N GLN A 122 12.92 -1.92 12.55
CA GLN A 122 13.23 -0.90 11.54
C GLN A 122 12.68 0.50 11.87
N LEU A 123 11.96 0.67 12.97
CA LEU A 123 11.54 1.99 13.44
C LEU A 123 12.71 2.75 14.04
N THR A 124 12.69 4.06 13.91
CA THR A 124 13.69 4.98 14.45
C THR A 124 13.07 5.95 15.46
N GLU A 125 13.88 6.56 16.30
CA GLU A 125 13.44 7.63 17.21
C GLU A 125 12.80 8.82 16.46
N LYS A 126 13.25 9.09 15.22
CA LYS A 126 12.63 10.12 14.36
C LYS A 126 11.20 9.75 13.97
N ASP A 127 10.95 8.46 13.72
CA ASP A 127 9.60 7.98 13.42
C ASP A 127 8.68 8.13 14.64
N LEU A 128 9.18 7.80 15.83
CA LEU A 128 8.44 7.96 17.09
C LEU A 128 8.09 9.41 17.42
N ALA A 129 8.90 10.37 16.97
CA ALA A 129 8.66 11.81 17.14
C ALA A 129 7.65 12.40 16.15
N LEU A 130 7.19 11.63 15.14
CA LEU A 130 6.18 12.09 14.19
C LEU A 130 4.90 12.46 14.91
N LYS A 131 4.30 13.57 14.50
CA LYS A 131 3.08 14.10 15.11
C LYS A 131 1.84 13.72 14.33
N HIS A 132 0.83 13.33 15.07
CA HIS A 132 -0.52 13.12 14.53
C HIS A 132 -1.04 14.39 13.88
N ARG A 133 -1.62 14.28 12.69
CA ARG A 133 -2.03 15.44 11.84
C ARG A 133 -3.05 16.39 12.51
N SER A 134 -3.92 15.89 13.39
CA SER A 134 -5.02 16.70 13.94
C SER A 134 -4.87 17.03 15.42
N ASN A 135 -4.24 16.18 16.25
CA ASN A 135 -4.18 16.39 17.69
C ASN A 135 -2.78 16.70 18.24
N GLY A 136 -1.74 16.62 17.38
CA GLY A 136 -0.37 16.96 17.72
C GLY A 136 0.37 15.95 18.62
N LYS A 137 -0.28 14.87 19.07
CA LYS A 137 0.37 13.79 19.82
C LYS A 137 1.45 13.14 18.96
N THR A 138 2.54 12.73 19.59
CA THR A 138 3.57 11.95 18.92
C THR A 138 3.14 10.50 18.74
N LEU A 139 3.77 9.79 17.79
CA LEU A 139 3.57 8.37 17.61
C LEU A 139 3.95 7.59 18.87
N ALA A 140 5.03 7.97 19.56
CA ALA A 140 5.42 7.39 20.83
C ALA A 140 4.32 7.49 21.90
N GLU A 141 3.66 8.64 22.02
CA GLU A 141 2.57 8.83 22.97
C GLU A 141 1.39 7.92 22.67
N THR A 142 1.01 7.77 21.40
CA THR A 142 -0.11 6.90 21.00
C THR A 142 0.20 5.41 21.19
N ILE A 143 1.44 4.98 20.94
CA ILE A 143 1.90 3.62 21.24
C ILE A 143 1.79 3.34 22.76
N LYS A 144 2.25 4.27 23.60
CA LYS A 144 2.11 4.17 25.08
C LYS A 144 0.66 4.09 25.52
N GLU A 145 -0.23 4.90 24.95
CA GLU A 145 -1.66 4.88 25.25
C GLU A 145 -2.31 3.54 24.91
N CYS A 146 -1.78 2.80 23.93
CA CYS A 146 -2.19 1.44 23.61
C CYS A 146 -1.56 0.36 24.52
N GLY A 147 -0.72 0.75 25.48
CA GLY A 147 -0.12 -0.15 26.46
C GLY A 147 1.21 -0.77 26.06
N PHE A 148 1.87 -0.24 25.00
CA PHE A 148 3.16 -0.72 24.52
C PHE A 148 4.28 0.27 24.84
N ASN A 149 5.52 -0.25 24.92
CA ASN A 149 6.69 0.61 25.14
C ASN A 149 7.35 0.96 23.79
N PRO A 150 7.30 2.23 23.33
CA PRO A 150 7.88 2.63 22.05
C PRO A 150 9.40 2.44 21.99
N GLU A 151 10.12 2.46 23.10
CA GLU A 151 11.57 2.27 23.17
C GLU A 151 11.97 0.85 22.74
N ASP A 152 11.11 -0.16 22.96
CA ASP A 152 11.34 -1.53 22.50
C ASP A 152 11.35 -1.65 20.96
N LEU A 153 10.81 -0.68 20.24
CA LEU A 153 10.63 -0.70 18.79
C LEU A 153 11.76 0.01 18.02
N THR A 154 12.67 0.66 18.71
CA THR A 154 13.79 1.44 18.11
C THR A 154 15.17 0.88 18.46
N THR A 155 15.22 -0.35 18.95
CA THR A 155 16.48 -1.02 19.33
C THR A 155 17.33 -1.43 18.12
N GLY A 156 16.77 -1.45 16.93
CA GLY A 156 17.41 -2.00 15.73
C GLY A 156 17.32 -3.53 15.62
N GLU A 157 16.73 -4.19 16.62
CA GLU A 157 16.57 -5.64 16.65
C GLU A 157 15.08 -6.02 16.50
N PRO A 158 14.76 -7.08 15.72
CA PRO A 158 13.41 -7.60 15.63
C PRO A 158 12.87 -8.02 17.01
N VAL A 159 11.61 -7.71 17.29
CA VAL A 159 10.93 -8.12 18.54
C VAL A 159 10.30 -9.52 18.44
N VAL A 160 10.40 -10.15 17.26
CA VAL A 160 9.99 -11.53 16.97
C VAL A 160 11.13 -12.27 16.27
N ASP A 161 11.13 -13.59 16.38
CA ASP A 161 12.10 -14.41 15.66
C ASP A 161 11.67 -14.60 14.19
N LEU A 162 12.22 -13.79 13.30
CA LEU A 162 11.91 -13.80 11.87
C LEU A 162 12.32 -15.11 11.17
N ALA A 163 13.30 -15.87 11.71
CA ALA A 163 13.70 -17.17 11.17
C ALA A 163 12.60 -18.24 11.35
N LYS A 164 11.63 -17.99 12.22
CA LYS A 164 10.44 -18.83 12.39
C LYS A 164 9.32 -18.54 11.40
N MET A 165 9.53 -17.68 10.41
CA MET A 165 8.59 -17.43 9.32
C MET A 165 9.09 -18.10 8.04
N ALA A 166 8.35 -19.10 7.55
CA ALA A 166 8.65 -19.77 6.28
C ALA A 166 8.28 -18.89 5.07
N ALA A 167 7.16 -18.20 5.20
CA ALA A 167 6.65 -17.27 4.19
C ALA A 167 5.57 -16.37 4.80
N PHE A 168 5.32 -15.24 4.15
CA PHE A 168 4.20 -14.34 4.42
C PHE A 168 3.29 -14.22 3.21
N ILE A 169 1.99 -14.43 3.38
CA ILE A 169 0.98 -14.30 2.32
C ILE A 169 -0.06 -13.28 2.78
N GLU A 170 -0.17 -12.17 2.08
CA GLU A 170 -1.17 -11.14 2.32
C GLU A 170 -2.30 -11.23 1.30
N LEU A 171 -3.54 -11.47 1.75
CA LEU A 171 -4.69 -11.20 0.92
C LEU A 171 -5.12 -9.76 1.13
N HIS A 172 -5.47 -9.07 0.05
CA HIS A 172 -5.93 -7.69 0.10
C HIS A 172 -6.97 -7.42 -0.99
N ILE A 173 -7.77 -6.38 -0.86
CA ILE A 173 -8.57 -5.87 -1.98
C ILE A 173 -7.64 -5.27 -3.05
N GLU A 174 -8.03 -5.31 -4.33
CA GLU A 174 -7.21 -4.73 -5.41
C GLU A 174 -7.03 -3.21 -5.26
N GLN A 175 -7.98 -2.53 -4.65
CA GLN A 175 -8.07 -1.06 -4.56
C GLN A 175 -8.26 -0.37 -5.92
N GLY A 176 -8.34 -1.13 -7.00
CA GLY A 176 -8.47 -0.68 -8.38
C GLY A 176 -9.62 -1.37 -9.10
N PRO A 177 -9.86 -1.04 -10.37
CA PRO A 177 -10.99 -1.55 -11.13
C PRO A 177 -10.67 -2.79 -11.99
N THR A 178 -9.43 -3.31 -11.98
CA THR A 178 -9.00 -4.31 -12.97
C THR A 178 -9.71 -5.65 -12.81
N LEU A 179 -9.91 -6.10 -11.57
CA LEU A 179 -10.66 -7.32 -11.28
C LEU A 179 -12.18 -7.07 -11.32
N ASP A 180 -12.62 -5.92 -10.79
CA ASP A 180 -14.04 -5.56 -10.79
C ASP A 180 -14.61 -5.40 -12.20
N SER A 181 -13.86 -4.80 -13.12
CA SER A 181 -14.25 -4.67 -14.52
C SER A 181 -14.14 -5.97 -15.35
N SER A 182 -13.58 -7.03 -14.78
CA SER A 182 -13.44 -8.31 -15.45
C SER A 182 -14.67 -9.18 -15.26
N GLU A 183 -15.19 -9.78 -16.33
CA GLU A 183 -16.22 -10.82 -16.23
C GLU A 183 -15.62 -12.20 -15.85
N GLU A 184 -14.32 -12.37 -16.00
CA GLU A 184 -13.64 -13.65 -15.87
C GLU A 184 -12.87 -13.81 -14.57
N TYR A 185 -12.22 -12.74 -14.10
CA TYR A 185 -11.27 -12.80 -12.99
C TYR A 185 -11.78 -12.03 -11.78
N ARG A 186 -11.88 -12.69 -10.63
CA ARG A 186 -12.21 -12.09 -9.34
C ARG A 186 -11.05 -12.13 -8.35
N VAL A 187 -10.03 -12.94 -8.68
CA VAL A 187 -8.83 -13.13 -7.87
C VAL A 187 -7.60 -12.72 -8.70
N GLY A 188 -6.71 -12.02 -8.06
CA GLY A 188 -5.43 -11.58 -8.62
C GLY A 188 -4.24 -12.17 -7.88
N ILE A 189 -3.19 -12.53 -8.62
CA ILE A 189 -1.90 -12.86 -8.02
C ILE A 189 -0.95 -11.71 -8.32
N VAL A 190 -0.46 -11.07 -7.26
CA VAL A 190 0.39 -9.88 -7.38
C VAL A 190 1.77 -10.26 -7.91
N THR A 191 2.21 -9.55 -8.95
CA THR A 191 3.51 -9.79 -9.61
C THR A 191 4.64 -8.93 -9.05
N GLY A 192 4.30 -7.84 -8.38
CA GLY A 192 5.23 -6.91 -7.78
C GLY A 192 4.48 -5.72 -7.17
N ILE A 193 5.15 -4.99 -6.31
CA ILE A 193 4.64 -3.76 -5.70
C ILE A 193 5.39 -2.60 -6.34
N ARG A 194 4.65 -1.67 -6.94
CA ARG A 194 5.25 -0.51 -7.60
C ARG A 194 5.98 0.37 -6.60
N GLY A 195 7.22 0.72 -6.93
CA GLY A 195 7.92 1.84 -6.32
C GLY A 195 7.29 3.15 -6.75
N ASN A 196 7.71 4.23 -6.12
CA ASN A 196 7.26 5.57 -6.50
C ASN A 196 8.37 6.60 -6.47
N LEU A 197 8.14 7.67 -7.25
CA LEU A 197 8.95 8.85 -7.29
C LEU A 197 7.99 10.04 -7.27
N ARG A 198 8.07 10.87 -6.22
CA ARG A 198 7.10 11.92 -5.96
C ARG A 198 7.75 13.27 -5.73
N HIS A 199 7.11 14.30 -6.26
CA HIS A 199 7.32 15.68 -5.89
C HIS A 199 6.10 16.24 -5.16
N LYS A 200 6.30 16.78 -3.96
CA LYS A 200 5.22 17.43 -3.20
C LYS A 200 4.87 18.77 -3.78
N THR A 201 5.88 19.50 -4.30
CA THR A 201 5.71 20.86 -4.78
C THR A 201 6.67 21.14 -5.94
N ILE A 202 6.12 21.19 -7.13
CA ILE A 202 6.79 21.72 -8.31
C ILE A 202 6.22 23.10 -8.57
N ARG A 203 7.08 24.10 -8.81
CA ARG A 203 6.66 25.47 -9.08
C ARG A 203 6.95 25.80 -10.54
N CYS A 204 5.93 26.25 -11.27
CA CYS A 204 6.08 26.90 -12.56
C CYS A 204 6.01 28.43 -12.35
N ILE A 205 7.10 29.08 -12.56
CA ILE A 205 7.28 30.53 -12.28
C ILE A 205 7.38 31.28 -13.60
N GLY A 206 6.42 32.13 -13.85
CA GLY A 206 6.33 33.06 -14.97
C GLY A 206 6.25 34.50 -14.49
N GLN A 207 5.41 35.32 -15.16
CA GLN A 207 5.25 36.71 -14.82
C GLN A 207 3.77 37.11 -14.78
N THR A 208 3.36 37.67 -13.66
CA THR A 208 2.01 38.24 -13.50
C THR A 208 1.86 39.48 -14.40
N ALA A 209 0.77 39.53 -15.15
CA ALA A 209 0.53 40.66 -16.09
C ALA A 209 -0.97 40.91 -16.26
N HIS A 210 -1.32 42.08 -16.82
CA HIS A 210 -2.70 42.41 -17.13
C HIS A 210 -3.20 41.60 -18.33
N SER A 211 -4.29 40.85 -18.18
CA SER A 211 -4.77 39.87 -19.16
C SER A 211 -5.20 40.49 -20.50
N GLY A 212 -5.73 41.73 -20.51
CA GLY A 212 -6.19 42.41 -21.71
C GLY A 212 -5.16 43.38 -22.36
N ALA A 213 -4.10 43.73 -21.61
CA ALA A 213 -3.13 44.72 -22.08
C ALA A 213 -1.82 44.14 -22.59
N VAL A 214 -1.52 42.87 -22.25
CA VAL A 214 -0.28 42.21 -22.65
C VAL A 214 -0.54 41.21 -23.74
N ASP A 215 0.02 41.44 -24.93
CA ASP A 215 -0.10 40.55 -26.08
C ASP A 215 0.59 39.22 -25.84
N LYS A 216 0.14 38.17 -26.52
CA LYS A 216 0.58 36.75 -26.34
C LYS A 216 2.11 36.61 -26.37
N GLN A 217 2.81 37.31 -27.23
CA GLN A 217 4.27 37.23 -27.42
C GLN A 217 5.09 37.77 -26.24
N PHE A 218 4.46 38.56 -25.36
CA PHE A 218 5.12 39.14 -24.17
C PHE A 218 4.71 38.43 -22.87
N ARG A 219 3.88 37.39 -22.96
CA ARG A 219 3.39 36.66 -21.78
C ARG A 219 4.34 35.57 -21.36
N HIS A 220 4.62 35.52 -20.07
CA HIS A 220 5.25 34.40 -19.39
C HIS A 220 4.18 33.70 -18.49
N ASP A 221 3.23 33.06 -19.16
CA ASP A 221 2.01 32.53 -18.55
C ASP A 221 2.30 31.16 -17.92
N ALA A 222 2.30 31.08 -16.58
CA ALA A 222 2.59 29.87 -15.83
C ALA A 222 1.51 28.83 -16.00
N VAL A 223 0.23 29.21 -16.17
CA VAL A 223 -0.87 28.26 -16.37
C VAL A 223 -0.77 27.59 -17.73
N LEU A 224 -0.51 28.35 -18.79
CA LEU A 224 -0.37 27.77 -20.13
C LEU A 224 0.92 26.93 -20.26
N ALA A 225 1.98 27.27 -19.53
CA ALA A 225 3.19 26.45 -19.49
C ALA A 225 2.94 25.11 -18.74
N PHE A 226 2.28 25.14 -17.59
CA PHE A 226 1.86 23.96 -16.87
C PHE A 226 0.92 23.07 -17.71
N ALA A 227 -0.08 23.65 -18.36
CA ALA A 227 -1.03 22.90 -19.19
C ALA A 227 -0.33 22.18 -20.37
N GLU A 228 0.65 22.85 -21.03
CA GLU A 228 1.47 22.21 -22.07
C GLU A 228 2.29 21.05 -21.52
N LEU A 229 2.92 21.23 -20.35
CA LEU A 229 3.69 20.17 -19.70
C LEU A 229 2.79 18.97 -19.33
N ALA A 230 1.64 19.22 -18.70
CA ALA A 230 0.70 18.18 -18.31
C ALA A 230 0.22 17.36 -19.53
N TYR A 231 -0.17 18.05 -20.60
CA TYR A 231 -0.59 17.39 -21.85
C TYR A 231 0.56 16.61 -22.52
N ARG A 232 1.76 17.17 -22.51
CA ARG A 232 2.92 16.50 -23.10
C ARG A 232 3.28 15.22 -22.33
N MET A 233 3.21 15.27 -20.99
CA MET A 233 3.47 14.12 -20.16
C MET A 233 2.39 13.03 -20.29
N ASP A 234 1.14 13.41 -20.49
CA ASP A 234 0.04 12.47 -20.79
C ASP A 234 0.29 11.72 -22.10
N CYS A 235 0.69 12.44 -23.18
CA CYS A 235 1.06 11.81 -24.44
C CYS A 235 2.26 10.85 -24.30
N LEU A 236 3.28 11.25 -23.55
CA LEU A 236 4.46 10.42 -23.30
C LEU A 236 4.14 9.20 -22.46
N TRP A 237 3.23 9.33 -21.49
CA TRP A 237 2.75 8.20 -20.72
C TRP A 237 2.10 7.14 -21.62
N ASP A 238 1.24 7.56 -22.55
CA ASP A 238 0.66 6.66 -23.57
C ASP A 238 1.73 5.97 -24.43
N GLU A 239 2.76 6.71 -24.84
CA GLU A 239 3.88 6.15 -25.64
C GLU A 239 4.63 5.06 -24.84
N TRP A 240 4.93 5.31 -23.55
CA TRP A 240 5.61 4.36 -22.68
C TRP A 240 4.77 3.12 -22.39
N LEU A 241 3.46 3.27 -22.17
CA LEU A 241 2.54 2.14 -22.01
C LEU A 241 2.49 1.28 -23.29
N LYS A 242 2.42 1.90 -24.49
CA LYS A 242 2.47 1.19 -25.77
C LYS A 242 3.81 0.47 -26.01
N ALA A 243 4.90 0.98 -25.45
CA ALA A 243 6.21 0.33 -25.48
C ALA A 243 6.32 -0.83 -24.47
N GLY A 244 5.29 -1.08 -23.64
CA GLY A 244 5.23 -2.20 -22.71
C GLY A 244 5.78 -1.88 -21.30
N HIS A 245 6.06 -0.63 -20.98
CA HIS A 245 6.47 -0.24 -19.64
C HIS A 245 5.28 -0.29 -18.67
N ASP A 246 5.49 -0.82 -17.47
CA ASP A 246 4.58 -0.63 -16.35
C ASP A 246 4.79 0.79 -15.81
N LEU A 247 3.81 1.66 -15.96
CA LEU A 247 3.93 3.06 -15.59
C LEU A 247 2.59 3.66 -15.18
N VAL A 248 2.58 4.40 -14.06
CA VAL A 248 1.47 5.24 -13.62
C VAL A 248 2.01 6.64 -13.39
N PHE A 249 1.31 7.65 -13.92
CA PHE A 249 1.63 9.06 -13.73
C PHE A 249 0.40 9.84 -13.25
N THR A 250 0.58 10.71 -12.25
CA THR A 250 -0.52 11.50 -11.70
C THR A 250 -0.04 12.90 -11.31
N ILE A 251 -0.83 13.90 -11.66
CA ILE A 251 -0.76 15.27 -11.11
C ILE A 251 -2.00 15.43 -10.22
N GLY A 252 -1.83 15.28 -8.89
CA GLY A 252 -2.96 15.21 -7.97
C GLY A 252 -3.44 16.55 -7.39
N VAL A 253 -2.57 17.54 -7.38
CA VAL A 253 -2.83 18.87 -6.80
C VAL A 253 -2.29 19.94 -7.75
N VAL A 254 -3.08 20.96 -8.02
CA VAL A 254 -2.68 22.12 -8.84
C VAL A 254 -3.26 23.40 -8.22
N HIS A 255 -2.44 24.38 -7.99
CA HIS A 255 -2.86 25.69 -7.49
C HIS A 255 -2.20 26.82 -8.28
N THR A 256 -2.95 27.86 -8.58
CA THR A 256 -2.39 29.14 -8.97
C THR A 256 -2.05 29.97 -7.73
N ALA A 257 -1.20 31.01 -7.89
CA ALA A 257 -0.91 31.88 -6.77
C ALA A 257 -2.21 32.50 -6.18
N PRO A 258 -2.31 32.72 -4.87
CA PRO A 258 -3.50 33.35 -4.25
C PRO A 258 -3.88 34.72 -4.80
N THR A 259 -2.92 35.39 -5.43
CA THR A 259 -3.12 36.71 -6.10
C THR A 259 -3.70 36.60 -7.51
N SER A 260 -3.91 35.38 -8.03
CA SER A 260 -4.51 35.16 -9.34
C SER A 260 -5.96 35.61 -9.37
N ALA A 261 -6.37 36.26 -10.47
CA ALA A 261 -7.73 36.76 -10.70
C ALA A 261 -8.08 36.71 -12.18
N ILE A 262 -9.37 36.91 -12.52
CA ILE A 262 -9.88 36.79 -13.89
C ILE A 262 -9.19 37.73 -14.89
N ALA A 263 -8.72 38.91 -14.44
CA ALA A 263 -8.07 39.90 -15.27
C ALA A 263 -6.53 39.85 -15.25
N ILE A 264 -5.96 38.74 -14.77
CA ILE A 264 -4.51 38.58 -14.54
C ILE A 264 -3.99 37.38 -15.33
N VAL A 265 -2.88 37.55 -16.05
CA VAL A 265 -2.04 36.45 -16.53
C VAL A 265 -1.36 35.83 -15.31
N PRO A 266 -1.57 34.54 -14.99
CA PRO A 266 -1.01 33.92 -13.78
C PRO A 266 0.53 33.83 -13.84
N GLY A 267 1.19 34.42 -12.85
CA GLY A 267 2.66 34.38 -12.73
C GLY A 267 3.21 33.16 -12.04
N GLU A 268 2.38 32.37 -11.39
CA GLU A 268 2.85 31.13 -10.70
C GLU A 268 1.76 30.07 -10.68
N VAL A 269 2.19 28.83 -10.91
CA VAL A 269 1.42 27.59 -10.65
C VAL A 269 2.26 26.65 -9.80
N THR A 270 1.68 26.09 -8.75
CA THR A 270 2.27 25.00 -7.97
C THR A 270 1.48 23.72 -8.20
N PHE A 271 2.19 22.59 -8.31
CA PHE A 271 1.56 21.29 -8.49
C PHE A 271 2.41 20.17 -7.88
N CYS A 272 1.83 18.98 -7.69
CA CYS A 272 2.54 17.77 -7.26
C CYS A 272 2.58 16.74 -8.38
N SER A 273 3.47 15.74 -8.26
CA SER A 273 3.51 14.59 -9.15
C SER A 273 3.74 13.29 -8.39
N ASP A 274 3.17 12.20 -8.90
CA ASP A 274 3.38 10.82 -8.44
C ASP A 274 3.63 9.94 -9.68
N ILE A 275 4.82 9.35 -9.77
CA ILE A 275 5.23 8.40 -10.80
C ILE A 275 5.40 7.05 -10.14
N ARG A 276 4.78 5.98 -10.68
CA ARG A 276 4.88 4.62 -10.12
C ARG A 276 5.21 3.61 -11.20
N SER A 277 6.04 2.62 -10.86
CA SER A 277 6.42 1.51 -11.74
C SER A 277 6.97 0.32 -10.96
N LEU A 278 6.89 -0.87 -11.55
CA LEU A 278 7.61 -2.08 -11.11
C LEU A 278 9.10 -2.03 -11.44
N SER A 279 9.55 -1.10 -12.29
CA SER A 279 10.93 -0.95 -12.75
C SER A 279 11.53 0.35 -12.25
N GLN A 280 12.66 0.27 -11.54
CA GLN A 280 13.42 1.45 -11.13
C GLN A 280 13.94 2.23 -12.35
N GLU A 281 14.37 1.53 -13.40
CA GLU A 281 14.83 2.15 -14.66
C GLU A 281 13.69 2.95 -15.32
N THR A 282 12.47 2.41 -15.34
CA THR A 282 11.28 3.12 -15.83
C THR A 282 10.97 4.36 -14.99
N LEU A 283 11.05 4.27 -13.66
CA LEU A 283 10.85 5.41 -12.76
C LEU A 283 11.85 6.53 -13.06
N ASP A 284 13.13 6.20 -13.06
CA ASP A 284 14.21 7.18 -13.24
C ASP A 284 14.18 7.77 -14.67
N GLY A 285 13.92 6.94 -15.68
CA GLY A 285 13.84 7.37 -17.08
C GLY A 285 12.65 8.30 -17.34
N PHE A 286 11.46 7.97 -16.85
CA PHE A 286 10.28 8.83 -17.02
C PHE A 286 10.39 10.14 -16.22
N HIS A 287 11.00 10.10 -15.03
CA HIS A 287 11.29 11.29 -14.26
C HIS A 287 12.28 12.23 -14.98
N ALA A 288 13.36 11.70 -15.51
CA ALA A 288 14.33 12.48 -16.28
C ALA A 288 13.68 13.12 -17.52
N LEU A 289 12.78 12.39 -18.20
CA LEU A 289 11.99 12.91 -19.30
C LEU A 289 11.05 14.03 -18.86
N PHE A 290 10.43 13.91 -17.68
CA PHE A 290 9.57 14.95 -17.10
C PHE A 290 10.33 16.25 -16.82
N GLU A 291 11.52 16.17 -16.22
CA GLU A 291 12.39 17.33 -16.00
C GLU A 291 12.85 17.97 -17.32
N GLU A 292 13.18 17.17 -18.32
CA GLU A 292 13.62 17.65 -19.64
C GLU A 292 12.50 18.36 -20.43
N GLU A 293 11.27 17.80 -20.41
CA GLU A 293 10.12 18.47 -21.04
C GLU A 293 9.75 19.76 -20.31
N ALA A 294 9.85 19.78 -18.98
CA ALA A 294 9.66 21.01 -18.20
C ALA A 294 10.69 22.08 -18.58
N ARG A 295 11.97 21.70 -18.74
CA ARG A 295 13.03 22.62 -19.18
C ARG A 295 12.75 23.18 -20.58
N LYS A 296 12.43 22.33 -21.56
CA LYS A 296 12.12 22.75 -22.95
C LYS A 296 10.92 23.71 -23.02
N ILE A 297 9.85 23.40 -22.29
CA ILE A 297 8.65 24.25 -22.23
C ILE A 297 8.98 25.53 -21.49
N GLY A 298 9.80 25.47 -20.45
CA GLY A 298 10.27 26.64 -19.73
C GLY A 298 11.00 27.63 -20.64
N GLU A 299 11.97 27.17 -21.43
CA GLU A 299 12.70 27.96 -22.41
C GLU A 299 11.78 28.52 -23.48
N LYS A 300 10.88 27.73 -24.05
CA LYS A 300 9.94 28.13 -25.09
C LYS A 300 8.98 29.23 -24.62
N ARG A 301 8.51 29.15 -23.37
CA ARG A 301 7.50 30.06 -22.82
C ARG A 301 8.05 31.18 -21.94
N GLY A 302 9.37 31.18 -21.69
CA GLY A 302 10.03 32.14 -20.80
C GLY A 302 9.60 32.00 -19.33
N VAL A 303 9.34 30.77 -18.88
CA VAL A 303 9.01 30.44 -17.50
C VAL A 303 10.08 29.50 -16.92
N LYS A 304 10.13 29.34 -15.59
CA LYS A 304 11.04 28.46 -14.91
C LYS A 304 10.25 27.39 -14.14
N PHE A 305 10.61 26.12 -14.30
CA PHE A 305 10.13 25.05 -13.43
C PHE A 305 11.18 24.78 -12.33
N GLU A 306 10.72 24.74 -11.08
CA GLU A 306 11.53 24.41 -9.90
C GLU A 306 10.94 23.19 -9.23
N PHE A 307 11.73 22.13 -9.13
CA PHE A 307 11.37 20.88 -8.49
C PHE A 307 11.90 20.87 -7.06
N ASP A 308 11.08 20.39 -6.11
CA ASP A 308 11.49 20.14 -4.74
C ASP A 308 12.28 18.82 -4.61
N GLY A 309 12.67 18.47 -3.40
CA GLY A 309 13.33 17.19 -3.12
C GLY A 309 12.42 15.99 -3.43
N VAL A 310 12.95 15.03 -4.17
CA VAL A 310 12.24 13.81 -4.55
C VAL A 310 12.04 12.89 -3.34
N ILE A 311 10.81 12.39 -3.16
CA ILE A 311 10.50 11.28 -2.27
C ILE A 311 10.48 10.01 -3.11
N LYS A 312 11.26 8.99 -2.69
CA LYS A 312 11.41 7.73 -3.42
C LYS A 312 11.05 6.53 -2.56
N SER A 313 10.37 5.54 -3.17
CA SER A 313 10.34 4.17 -2.68
C SER A 313 10.74 3.22 -3.81
N GLN A 314 11.53 2.21 -3.47
CA GLN A 314 11.96 1.20 -4.43
C GLN A 314 10.80 0.27 -4.80
N PRO A 315 10.71 -0.19 -6.06
CA PRO A 315 9.84 -1.30 -6.40
C PRO A 315 10.24 -2.57 -5.63
N LEU A 316 9.26 -3.36 -5.22
CA LEU A 316 9.51 -4.69 -4.68
C LEU A 316 9.06 -5.75 -5.67
N ALA A 317 9.99 -6.62 -6.05
CA ALA A 317 9.64 -7.86 -6.73
C ALA A 317 9.04 -8.84 -5.70
N ILE A 318 7.83 -9.32 -5.95
CA ILE A 318 7.23 -10.40 -5.16
C ILE A 318 8.07 -11.66 -5.33
N HIS A 319 8.16 -12.49 -4.27
CA HIS A 319 8.90 -13.74 -4.32
C HIS A 319 8.33 -14.66 -5.41
N LYS A 320 9.12 -14.93 -6.45
CA LYS A 320 8.65 -15.57 -7.69
C LYS A 320 8.04 -16.95 -7.45
N GLU A 321 8.76 -17.83 -6.75
CA GLU A 321 8.28 -19.20 -6.51
C GLU A 321 7.01 -19.22 -5.66
N LEU A 322 6.90 -18.32 -4.66
CA LEU A 322 5.69 -18.22 -3.85
C LEU A 322 4.51 -17.69 -4.68
N SER A 323 4.74 -16.69 -5.53
CA SER A 323 3.70 -16.18 -6.44
C SER A 323 3.24 -17.24 -7.45
N GLU A 324 4.16 -18.04 -7.98
CA GLU A 324 3.85 -19.17 -8.87
C GLU A 324 3.07 -20.26 -8.11
N HIS A 325 3.44 -20.55 -6.86
CA HIS A 325 2.73 -21.48 -5.99
C HIS A 325 1.28 -21.03 -5.75
N LEU A 326 1.06 -19.74 -5.44
CA LEU A 326 -0.29 -19.18 -5.26
C LEU A 326 -1.13 -19.33 -6.55
N ALA A 327 -0.56 -18.96 -7.69
CA ALA A 327 -1.26 -19.06 -8.97
C ALA A 327 -1.61 -20.51 -9.33
N LYS A 328 -0.66 -21.44 -9.15
CA LYS A 328 -0.84 -22.87 -9.42
C LYS A 328 -1.94 -23.46 -8.51
N SER A 329 -1.83 -23.27 -7.20
CA SER A 329 -2.78 -23.81 -6.23
C SER A 329 -4.21 -23.32 -6.47
N ALA A 330 -4.37 -22.03 -6.79
CA ALA A 330 -5.68 -21.47 -7.13
C ALA A 330 -6.25 -22.06 -8.43
N THR A 331 -5.41 -22.21 -9.47
CA THR A 331 -5.84 -22.78 -10.76
C THR A 331 -6.21 -24.27 -10.63
N GLU A 332 -5.43 -25.06 -9.87
CA GLU A 332 -5.73 -26.47 -9.59
C GLU A 332 -7.04 -26.64 -8.78
N ALA A 333 -7.42 -25.63 -8.00
CA ALA A 333 -8.70 -25.56 -7.32
C ALA A 333 -9.87 -25.11 -8.22
N GLY A 334 -9.61 -24.83 -9.50
CA GLY A 334 -10.62 -24.38 -10.46
C GLY A 334 -10.89 -22.88 -10.46
N LEU A 335 -10.10 -22.10 -9.71
CA LEU A 335 -10.22 -20.65 -9.69
C LEU A 335 -9.50 -20.02 -10.89
N LYS A 336 -10.11 -18.98 -11.46
CA LYS A 336 -9.49 -18.17 -12.49
C LYS A 336 -8.75 -17.00 -11.85
N VAL A 337 -7.44 -16.93 -12.08
CA VAL A 337 -6.59 -15.89 -11.49
C VAL A 337 -5.93 -15.04 -12.57
N LYS A 338 -5.84 -13.73 -12.30
CA LYS A 338 -5.14 -12.76 -13.14
C LYS A 338 -3.84 -12.34 -12.47
N LYS A 339 -2.75 -12.29 -13.23
CA LYS A 339 -1.49 -11.68 -12.75
C LYS A 339 -1.54 -10.17 -12.97
N LEU A 340 -1.28 -9.39 -11.92
CA LEU A 340 -1.30 -7.92 -11.98
C LEU A 340 -0.37 -7.31 -10.91
N PRO A 341 0.16 -6.10 -11.13
CA PRO A 341 0.96 -5.40 -10.12
C PRO A 341 0.08 -4.78 -9.05
N SER A 342 0.64 -4.57 -7.84
CA SER A 342 0.04 -3.67 -6.87
C SER A 342 0.41 -2.21 -7.18
N GLY A 343 -0.59 -1.34 -7.21
CA GLY A 343 -0.41 0.11 -7.29
C GLY A 343 -0.12 0.76 -5.94
N ALA A 344 -0.44 0.08 -4.84
CA ALA A 344 -0.25 0.53 -3.47
C ALA A 344 0.91 -0.23 -2.80
N GLY A 345 1.49 0.36 -1.74
CA GLY A 345 2.38 -0.37 -0.85
C GLY A 345 1.58 -1.18 0.16
N HIS A 346 2.18 -2.25 0.69
CA HIS A 346 1.58 -3.15 1.68
C HIS A 346 2.63 -3.64 2.66
N ASP A 347 2.25 -4.17 3.82
CA ASP A 347 3.16 -4.73 4.81
C ASP A 347 4.06 -5.85 4.23
N THR A 348 3.59 -6.52 3.19
CA THR A 348 4.36 -7.50 2.39
C THR A 348 5.74 -6.96 1.95
N VAL A 349 5.87 -5.63 1.70
CA VAL A 349 7.15 -4.98 1.34
C VAL A 349 8.19 -5.16 2.44
N ILE A 350 7.77 -5.06 3.70
CA ILE A 350 8.69 -5.15 4.84
C ILE A 350 9.29 -6.55 4.94
N PHE A 351 8.47 -7.58 4.80
CA PHE A 351 8.94 -8.97 4.83
C PHE A 351 9.81 -9.31 3.63
N GLY A 352 9.40 -8.91 2.42
CA GLY A 352 10.17 -9.15 1.20
C GLY A 352 11.55 -8.49 1.22
N ASN A 353 11.67 -7.27 1.73
CA ASN A 353 12.94 -6.56 1.87
C ASN A 353 13.89 -7.23 2.90
N LEU A 354 13.36 -8.02 3.81
CA LEU A 354 14.14 -8.82 4.78
C LEU A 354 14.51 -10.21 4.25
N GLY A 355 14.15 -10.52 2.99
CA GLY A 355 14.42 -11.82 2.38
C GLY A 355 13.47 -12.93 2.81
N ILE A 356 12.38 -12.61 3.51
CA ILE A 356 11.32 -13.58 3.80
C ILE A 356 10.48 -13.74 2.52
N PRO A 357 10.26 -14.99 2.04
CA PRO A 357 9.35 -15.21 0.91
C PRO A 357 7.98 -14.57 1.17
N ALA A 358 7.64 -13.54 0.40
CA ALA A 358 6.40 -12.79 0.59
C ALA A 358 5.65 -12.63 -0.73
N ALA A 359 4.32 -12.82 -0.68
CA ALA A 359 3.46 -12.69 -1.86
C ALA A 359 2.05 -12.24 -1.46
N MET A 360 1.27 -11.82 -2.46
CA MET A 360 -0.06 -11.27 -2.24
C MET A 360 -1.10 -11.88 -3.17
N ILE A 361 -2.30 -12.01 -2.63
CA ILE A 361 -3.53 -12.35 -3.35
C ILE A 361 -4.44 -11.12 -3.33
N PHE A 362 -4.89 -10.66 -4.49
CA PHE A 362 -5.91 -9.63 -4.59
C PHE A 362 -7.30 -10.23 -4.80
N VAL A 363 -8.29 -9.56 -4.25
CA VAL A 363 -9.72 -9.82 -4.54
C VAL A 363 -10.37 -8.59 -5.15
N ALA A 364 -11.33 -8.82 -6.03
CA ALA A 364 -12.11 -7.75 -6.63
C ALA A 364 -12.85 -6.95 -5.55
N ASN A 365 -12.83 -5.63 -5.67
CA ASN A 365 -13.61 -4.73 -4.87
C ASN A 365 -14.15 -3.59 -5.73
N GLN A 366 -15.31 -3.05 -5.35
CA GLN A 366 -16.02 -2.02 -6.09
C GLN A 366 -15.69 -0.64 -5.52
N LYS A 367 -15.73 0.37 -6.41
CA LYS A 367 -15.59 1.79 -6.10
C LYS A 367 -14.21 2.19 -5.54
N GLY A 368 -13.17 1.40 -5.84
CA GLY A 368 -11.82 1.65 -5.38
C GLY A 368 -11.66 1.49 -3.87
N SER A 369 -10.68 2.19 -3.29
CA SER A 369 -10.42 2.21 -1.86
C SER A 369 -10.15 3.63 -1.34
N HIS A 370 -9.88 3.79 -0.03
CA HIS A 370 -9.65 5.06 0.66
C HIS A 370 -10.84 6.04 0.56
N ASN A 371 -12.03 5.51 0.46
CA ASN A 371 -13.27 6.30 0.43
C ASN A 371 -14.43 5.55 1.10
N PRO A 372 -15.48 6.26 1.55
CA PRO A 372 -16.58 5.65 2.28
C PRO A 372 -17.51 4.76 1.45
N ASN A 373 -17.38 4.78 0.13
CA ASN A 373 -18.21 3.99 -0.79
C ASN A 373 -17.57 2.66 -1.19
N GLU A 374 -16.36 2.37 -0.71
CA GLU A 374 -15.67 1.10 -0.92
C GLU A 374 -16.63 -0.06 -0.64
N ALA A 375 -16.68 -1.03 -1.54
CA ALA A 375 -17.56 -2.17 -1.45
C ALA A 375 -16.87 -3.44 -1.94
N MET A 376 -17.35 -4.60 -1.53
CA MET A 376 -16.86 -5.90 -1.98
C MET A 376 -18.01 -6.91 -1.95
N GLU A 377 -18.15 -7.68 -3.01
CA GLU A 377 -19.10 -8.79 -3.05
C GLU A 377 -18.57 -9.97 -2.24
N ILE A 378 -19.42 -10.56 -1.41
CA ILE A 378 -19.02 -11.69 -0.55
C ILE A 378 -18.54 -12.90 -1.38
N THR A 379 -19.08 -13.09 -2.56
CA THR A 379 -18.67 -14.15 -3.49
C THR A 379 -17.25 -13.96 -4.00
N ASP A 380 -16.82 -12.73 -4.21
CA ASP A 380 -15.46 -12.40 -4.62
C ASP A 380 -14.48 -12.64 -3.47
N PHE A 381 -14.85 -12.21 -2.26
CA PHE A 381 -14.11 -12.49 -1.04
C PHE A 381 -13.90 -13.99 -0.81
N ILE A 382 -14.96 -14.80 -0.97
CA ILE A 382 -14.88 -16.26 -0.80
C ILE A 382 -13.87 -16.85 -1.78
N GLN A 383 -13.86 -16.45 -3.06
CA GLN A 383 -12.88 -16.93 -4.03
C GLN A 383 -11.45 -16.59 -3.61
N GLY A 384 -11.20 -15.39 -3.08
CA GLY A 384 -9.90 -15.01 -2.54
C GLY A 384 -9.48 -15.86 -1.33
N ALA A 385 -10.40 -16.09 -0.39
CA ALA A 385 -10.15 -16.95 0.77
C ALA A 385 -9.91 -18.42 0.35
N GLU A 386 -10.63 -18.93 -0.67
CA GLU A 386 -10.38 -20.25 -1.27
C GLU A 386 -8.99 -20.32 -1.92
N ALA A 387 -8.58 -19.29 -2.67
CA ALA A 387 -7.23 -19.24 -3.24
C ALA A 387 -6.16 -19.32 -2.14
N LEU A 388 -6.32 -18.57 -1.05
CA LEU A 388 -5.43 -18.64 0.12
C LEU A 388 -5.47 -20.03 0.77
N TRP A 389 -6.66 -20.60 0.98
CA TRP A 389 -6.84 -21.93 1.57
C TRP A 389 -6.11 -23.03 0.80
N HIS A 390 -6.27 -23.06 -0.53
CA HIS A 390 -5.62 -24.04 -1.39
C HIS A 390 -4.11 -23.87 -1.41
N ALA A 391 -3.62 -22.63 -1.43
CA ALA A 391 -2.20 -22.34 -1.34
C ALA A 391 -1.59 -22.80 -0.01
N VAL A 392 -2.29 -22.57 1.11
CA VAL A 392 -1.85 -23.02 2.44
C VAL A 392 -1.82 -24.53 2.54
N LYS A 393 -2.82 -25.23 2.01
CA LYS A 393 -2.85 -26.69 2.00
C LYS A 393 -1.77 -27.33 1.15
N ALA A 394 -1.45 -26.73 0.03
CA ALA A 394 -0.45 -27.20 -0.91
C ALA A 394 0.97 -26.70 -0.61
N PHE A 395 1.16 -25.90 0.44
CA PHE A 395 2.47 -25.32 0.78
C PHE A 395 3.49 -26.42 1.07
N PRO A 396 4.67 -26.43 0.39
CA PRO A 396 5.63 -27.51 0.49
C PRO A 396 6.23 -27.64 1.91
N VAL A 397 6.45 -28.86 2.35
CA VAL A 397 7.00 -29.16 3.70
C VAL A 397 8.44 -28.62 3.83
N GLU A 398 9.24 -28.70 2.76
CA GLU A 398 10.59 -28.12 2.69
C GLU A 398 10.62 -26.59 2.70
N GLY A 399 9.48 -25.95 2.53
CA GLY A 399 9.36 -24.49 2.37
C GLY A 399 9.62 -24.05 0.94
N ILE A 400 9.51 -22.75 0.72
CA ILE A 400 9.85 -22.06 -0.53
C ILE A 400 11.14 -21.25 -0.26
N ARG A 401 12.12 -21.35 -1.17
CA ARG A 401 13.45 -20.72 -1.01
C ARG A 401 13.65 -19.53 -1.91
#